data_2b5ebfe70faab8c607af582ce9d2307d
#
_entry.id   2b5ebfe70faab8c607af582ce9d2307d
#
_cell.length_a   1.000
_cell.length_b   1.000
_cell.length_c   1.000
_cell.angle_alpha   90.00
_cell.angle_beta   90.00
_cell.angle_gamma   90.00
#
_symmetry.space_group_name_H-M   'P 1'
#
loop_
_entity.id
_entity.type
_entity.pdbx_description
1 polymer ?
#
loop_
_entity_poly.entity_id
_entity_poly.type
_entity_poly.pdbx_seq_one_letter_code
_entity_poly.pdbx_strand_id
1 'polypeptide(L)'
;MDTKLIFVTGGVVSSLGKGITAAALGRLLKARGYSVSIMKLDPYLNVDPGTMNPYQHGEVFVTDDGAETDLDIGHYERFINEELTKLNNTTTGQIYSAVLDRERRGGYQGGTVQVIPHITDEIKLRIKKAINAIKPEIMLVEIGGTVGDIESQPFLEAIRQLKTQLAQNQCCFIHVTLIPYLSASGELKTKPTQHSVKELQSIGIQPDVLVCRSDYPLDRSIRAKIGLFCNVAEECVIENLNARSLYDVPLMLEERGLCSVVLKKLALEQRDPDLAHWRAMVESALKPTKECTIALVGKYVELHDAYLSVAEALEHSGIANDARVNIKWIAAEELEHNDPNTILADVDGILVPGGFGERGVEGMMIASRYAREHNIPYFGICLGMQIAVIEYARHILGWKDANSTEFDFNAKHPVIALMEDQVNNLERIGGTLRLGSYTCRLEPGSLAAKHYGKEEVHDRHRHRYEFNHEYLQDFADAGLRFTGWNPRRGLMEIVEVANHPWFVAVQFHPEFKSRPDNAHPLFTGFIEAAVKYASKAE
;
A
#
# COMPACT_ATOMS: atom_id res chain seq x y z
N MET A 1 -14.53 -20.28 18.50
CA MET A 1 -13.40 -19.55 17.87
C MET A 1 -12.48 -19.11 19.00
N ASP A 2 -11.22 -19.47 18.94
CA ASP A 2 -10.24 -19.01 19.96
C ASP A 2 -9.68 -17.63 19.60
N THR A 3 -9.79 -17.21 18.32
CA THR A 3 -9.35 -15.89 17.83
C THR A 3 -10.14 -14.75 18.46
N LYS A 4 -9.45 -13.78 19.02
CA LYS A 4 -10.02 -12.52 19.49
C LYS A 4 -10.25 -11.55 18.33
N LEU A 5 -11.33 -10.79 18.35
CA LEU A 5 -11.70 -9.83 17.30
C LEU A 5 -11.59 -8.40 17.79
N ILE A 6 -10.98 -7.54 16.98
CA ILE A 6 -10.95 -6.10 17.23
C ILE A 6 -11.59 -5.43 16.01
N PHE A 7 -12.74 -4.78 16.21
CA PHE A 7 -13.41 -4.03 15.16
C PHE A 7 -13.01 -2.57 15.26
N VAL A 8 -12.48 -2.01 14.16
CA VAL A 8 -12.10 -0.60 14.08
C VAL A 8 -13.08 0.13 13.17
N THR A 9 -13.81 1.07 13.73
CA THR A 9 -14.76 1.94 13.04
C THR A 9 -14.30 3.39 13.10
N GLY A 10 -14.83 4.26 12.27
CA GLY A 10 -14.53 5.69 12.37
C GLY A 10 -15.73 6.56 12.05
N GLY A 11 -15.69 7.76 12.53
CA GLY A 11 -16.76 8.72 12.32
C GLY A 11 -16.25 10.16 12.25
N VAL A 12 -17.15 11.09 12.01
CA VAL A 12 -16.97 12.52 11.80
C VAL A 12 -16.52 12.86 10.38
N VAL A 13 -15.34 12.36 9.92
CA VAL A 13 -14.80 12.61 8.56
C VAL A 13 -14.03 11.39 8.07
N SER A 14 -13.86 11.29 6.75
CA SER A 14 -12.94 10.34 6.10
C SER A 14 -11.48 10.70 6.40
N SER A 15 -10.54 9.83 6.03
CA SER A 15 -9.08 10.03 6.18
C SER A 15 -8.63 10.36 7.61
N LEU A 16 -9.39 9.92 8.62
CA LEU A 16 -9.09 10.16 10.03
C LEU A 16 -7.96 9.28 10.59
N GLY A 17 -7.47 8.33 9.78
CA GLY A 17 -6.39 7.42 10.16
C GLY A 17 -6.87 6.14 10.85
N LYS A 18 -8.04 5.60 10.47
CA LYS A 18 -8.50 4.27 10.91
C LYS A 18 -7.50 3.17 10.56
N GLY A 19 -7.07 3.12 9.29
CA GLY A 19 -6.10 2.15 8.79
C GLY A 19 -4.78 2.21 9.56
N ILE A 20 -4.24 3.41 9.75
CA ILE A 20 -3.02 3.62 10.52
C ILE A 20 -3.19 3.24 11.99
N THR A 21 -4.35 3.53 12.59
CA THR A 21 -4.66 3.11 13.97
C THR A 21 -4.71 1.58 14.09
N ALA A 22 -5.35 0.89 13.13
CA ALA A 22 -5.42 -0.56 13.08
C ALA A 22 -4.02 -1.18 12.87
N ALA A 23 -3.24 -0.65 11.92
CA ALA A 23 -1.87 -1.06 11.63
C ALA A 23 -0.94 -0.89 12.84
N ALA A 24 -0.99 0.29 13.48
CA ALA A 24 -0.20 0.60 14.68
C ALA A 24 -0.54 -0.33 15.85
N LEU A 25 -1.84 -0.55 16.11
CA LEU A 25 -2.26 -1.51 17.14
C LEU A 25 -1.81 -2.94 16.79
N GLY A 26 -1.92 -3.34 15.51
CA GLY A 26 -1.40 -4.62 15.03
C GLY A 26 0.09 -4.78 15.32
N ARG A 27 0.89 -3.76 15.06
CA ARG A 27 2.33 -3.73 15.41
C ARG A 27 2.57 -3.90 16.90
N LEU A 28 1.82 -3.16 17.75
CA LEU A 28 1.96 -3.22 19.20
C LEU A 28 1.60 -4.60 19.78
N LEU A 29 0.58 -5.24 19.21
CA LEU A 29 0.20 -6.60 19.59
C LEU A 29 1.27 -7.63 19.16
N LYS A 30 1.81 -7.48 17.95
CA LYS A 30 2.94 -8.34 17.49
C LYS A 30 4.19 -8.14 18.34
N ALA A 31 4.52 -6.90 18.72
CA ALA A 31 5.65 -6.62 19.61
C ALA A 31 5.51 -7.31 20.97
N ARG A 32 4.30 -7.72 21.36
CA ARG A 32 3.99 -8.51 22.55
C ARG A 32 3.96 -10.03 22.31
N GLY A 33 4.29 -10.45 21.10
CA GLY A 33 4.36 -11.87 20.73
C GLY A 33 3.01 -12.50 20.42
N TYR A 34 1.95 -11.71 20.14
CA TYR A 34 0.69 -12.26 19.61
C TYR A 34 0.79 -12.46 18.09
N SER A 35 0.18 -13.54 17.59
CA SER A 35 -0.05 -13.67 16.16
C SER A 35 -1.25 -12.81 15.74
N VAL A 36 -1.03 -11.91 14.77
CA VAL A 36 -1.99 -10.88 14.39
C VAL A 36 -2.20 -10.91 12.89
N SER A 37 -3.45 -10.73 12.46
CA SER A 37 -3.78 -10.40 11.08
C SER A 37 -4.79 -9.26 11.04
N ILE A 38 -4.86 -8.54 9.92
CA ILE A 38 -5.75 -7.40 9.73
C ILE A 38 -6.59 -7.62 8.48
N MET A 39 -7.87 -7.33 8.55
CA MET A 39 -8.82 -7.43 7.44
C MET A 39 -9.48 -6.07 7.20
N LYS A 40 -9.62 -5.70 5.94
CA LYS A 40 -10.34 -4.51 5.48
C LYS A 40 -11.68 -4.88 4.90
N LEU A 41 -12.74 -4.17 5.28
CA LEU A 41 -14.07 -4.24 4.69
C LEU A 41 -14.38 -2.91 4.01
N ASP A 42 -14.39 -2.90 2.67
CA ASP A 42 -14.57 -1.69 1.88
C ASP A 42 -16.02 -1.51 1.40
N PRO A 43 -16.65 -0.35 1.68
CA PRO A 43 -18.06 -0.15 1.41
C PRO A 43 -18.39 0.18 -0.05
N TYR A 44 -17.40 0.38 -0.94
CA TYR A 44 -17.67 0.67 -2.34
C TYR A 44 -18.19 -0.56 -3.13
N LEU A 45 -18.94 -0.30 -4.20
CA LEU A 45 -19.59 -1.33 -5.03
C LEU A 45 -18.66 -1.97 -6.08
N ASN A 46 -17.44 -1.47 -6.25
CA ASN A 46 -16.49 -2.12 -7.14
C ASN A 46 -16.12 -3.51 -6.60
N VAL A 47 -15.97 -4.47 -7.50
CA VAL A 47 -15.59 -5.85 -7.12
C VAL A 47 -14.16 -5.86 -6.55
N ASP A 48 -13.28 -5.09 -7.18
CA ASP A 48 -11.92 -4.80 -6.72
C ASP A 48 -11.51 -3.39 -7.19
N PRO A 49 -10.41 -2.82 -6.66
CA PRO A 49 -9.95 -1.50 -7.08
C PRO A 49 -9.17 -1.50 -8.41
N GLY A 50 -8.94 -2.65 -9.06
CA GLY A 50 -8.06 -2.78 -10.21
C GLY A 50 -8.43 -1.89 -11.41
N THR A 51 -9.72 -1.54 -11.55
CA THR A 51 -10.23 -0.64 -12.60
C THR A 51 -10.51 0.78 -12.14
N MET A 52 -10.23 1.09 -10.87
CA MET A 52 -10.47 2.42 -10.31
C MET A 52 -9.43 3.44 -10.80
N ASN A 53 -9.85 4.69 -10.89
CA ASN A 53 -8.96 5.78 -11.25
C ASN A 53 -8.01 6.09 -10.06
N PRO A 54 -6.68 6.03 -10.25
CA PRO A 54 -5.71 6.35 -9.19
C PRO A 54 -5.87 7.76 -8.58
N TYR A 55 -6.37 8.72 -9.34
CA TYR A 55 -6.68 10.07 -8.83
C TYR A 55 -7.83 10.13 -7.83
N GLN A 56 -8.68 9.09 -7.77
CA GLN A 56 -9.81 9.03 -6.85
C GLN A 56 -9.57 8.13 -5.64
N HIS A 57 -8.81 7.05 -5.81
CA HIS A 57 -8.64 6.00 -4.81
C HIS A 57 -7.19 5.78 -4.35
N GLY A 58 -6.23 6.48 -4.94
CA GLY A 58 -4.82 6.21 -4.70
C GLY A 58 -4.33 4.95 -5.43
N GLU A 59 -3.25 4.35 -4.94
CA GLU A 59 -2.67 3.17 -5.56
C GLU A 59 -3.55 1.93 -5.40
N VAL A 60 -3.42 1.01 -6.34
CA VAL A 60 -3.93 -0.35 -6.23
C VAL A 60 -2.80 -1.24 -5.70
N PHE A 61 -2.95 -1.69 -4.45
CA PHE A 61 -1.98 -2.58 -3.83
C PHE A 61 -2.23 -4.03 -4.25
N VAL A 62 -1.17 -4.80 -4.52
CA VAL A 62 -1.30 -6.20 -4.95
C VAL A 62 -0.67 -7.13 -3.94
N THR A 63 -1.43 -8.14 -3.52
CA THR A 63 -0.96 -9.20 -2.60
C THR A 63 -0.19 -10.30 -3.33
N ASP A 64 0.52 -11.16 -2.60
CA ASP A 64 1.27 -12.29 -3.17
C ASP A 64 0.39 -13.27 -3.94
N ASP A 65 -0.86 -13.47 -3.50
CA ASP A 65 -1.84 -14.34 -4.17
C ASP A 65 -2.62 -13.66 -5.31
N GLY A 66 -2.20 -12.44 -5.72
CA GLY A 66 -2.68 -11.72 -6.88
C GLY A 66 -4.00 -10.98 -6.69
N ALA A 67 -4.40 -10.67 -5.46
CA ALA A 67 -5.53 -9.78 -5.25
C ALA A 67 -5.13 -8.33 -5.46
N GLU A 68 -5.93 -7.59 -6.24
CA GLU A 68 -5.91 -6.14 -6.29
C GLU A 68 -6.74 -5.61 -5.12
N THR A 69 -6.14 -4.78 -4.26
CA THR A 69 -6.70 -4.36 -2.98
C THR A 69 -6.54 -2.85 -2.76
N ASP A 70 -7.24 -2.35 -1.75
CA ASP A 70 -7.08 -0.99 -1.26
C ASP A 70 -5.66 -0.75 -0.68
N LEU A 71 -5.18 0.50 -0.77
CA LEU A 71 -3.85 0.92 -0.28
C LEU A 71 -3.62 0.65 1.21
N ASP A 72 -4.67 0.59 2.02
CA ASP A 72 -4.56 0.30 3.46
C ASP A 72 -3.95 -1.09 3.73
N ILE A 73 -4.15 -2.06 2.81
CA ILE A 73 -3.50 -3.39 2.92
C ILE A 73 -1.98 -3.24 2.93
N GLY A 74 -1.42 -2.32 2.13
CA GLY A 74 -0.01 -1.98 2.15
C GLY A 74 0.45 -1.44 3.51
N HIS A 75 -0.33 -0.54 4.12
CA HIS A 75 -0.04 -0.07 5.47
C HIS A 75 -0.04 -1.21 6.48
N TYR A 76 -1.01 -2.12 6.41
CA TYR A 76 -1.07 -3.25 7.34
C TYR A 76 0.17 -4.13 7.21
N GLU A 77 0.55 -4.53 5.98
CA GLU A 77 1.73 -5.35 5.76
C GLU A 77 3.01 -4.67 6.27
N ARG A 78 3.17 -3.36 6.01
CA ARG A 78 4.33 -2.58 6.46
C ARG A 78 4.48 -2.55 7.98
N PHE A 79 3.35 -2.42 8.70
CA PHE A 79 3.37 -2.32 10.16
C PHE A 79 3.50 -3.69 10.85
N ILE A 80 2.73 -4.69 10.40
CA ILE A 80 2.75 -6.00 11.06
C ILE A 80 3.85 -6.94 10.53
N ASN A 81 4.55 -6.54 9.44
CA ASN A 81 5.58 -7.33 8.76
C ASN A 81 5.10 -8.76 8.43
N GLU A 82 3.92 -8.85 7.82
CA GLU A 82 3.31 -10.09 7.34
C GLU A 82 2.74 -9.89 5.94
N GLU A 83 2.86 -10.90 5.09
CA GLU A 83 2.21 -10.89 3.78
C GLU A 83 0.70 -11.20 3.96
N LEU A 84 -0.15 -10.29 3.50
CA LEU A 84 -1.59 -10.47 3.52
C LEU A 84 -2.07 -11.11 2.20
N THR A 85 -3.30 -11.61 2.20
CA THR A 85 -3.90 -12.34 1.09
C THR A 85 -5.24 -11.75 0.69
N LYS A 86 -5.84 -12.26 -0.39
CA LYS A 86 -7.22 -11.92 -0.81
C LYS A 86 -8.28 -12.12 0.29
N LEU A 87 -7.97 -12.89 1.34
CA LEU A 87 -8.86 -13.06 2.48
C LEU A 87 -8.88 -11.84 3.41
N ASN A 88 -7.90 -10.98 3.30
CA ASN A 88 -7.73 -9.80 4.15
C ASN A 88 -8.43 -8.53 3.60
N ASN A 89 -8.96 -8.59 2.38
CA ASN A 89 -9.75 -7.50 1.81
C ASN A 89 -11.08 -8.02 1.25
N THR A 90 -12.17 -7.32 1.54
CA THR A 90 -13.49 -7.66 1.01
C THR A 90 -14.27 -6.38 0.72
N THR A 91 -14.79 -6.27 -0.50
CA THR A 91 -15.60 -5.13 -0.96
C THR A 91 -17.10 -5.45 -0.92
N THR A 92 -17.93 -4.43 -0.87
CA THR A 92 -19.39 -4.57 -1.03
C THR A 92 -19.72 -5.27 -2.35
N GLY A 93 -19.03 -4.92 -3.45
CA GLY A 93 -19.22 -5.54 -4.75
C GLY A 93 -19.01 -7.06 -4.73
N GLN A 94 -17.97 -7.54 -4.09
CA GLN A 94 -17.72 -8.98 -3.94
C GLN A 94 -18.81 -9.69 -3.14
N ILE A 95 -19.31 -9.03 -2.08
CA ILE A 95 -20.37 -9.60 -1.23
C ILE A 95 -21.69 -9.72 -2.00
N TYR A 96 -22.11 -8.63 -2.65
CA TYR A 96 -23.36 -8.62 -3.42
C TYR A 96 -23.29 -9.58 -4.61
N SER A 97 -22.18 -9.61 -5.35
CA SER A 97 -21.98 -10.56 -6.44
C SER A 97 -22.14 -12.02 -5.96
N ALA A 98 -21.52 -12.37 -4.83
CA ALA A 98 -21.61 -13.73 -4.27
C ALA A 98 -23.03 -14.11 -3.87
N VAL A 99 -23.80 -13.17 -3.29
CA VAL A 99 -25.20 -13.40 -2.90
C VAL A 99 -26.10 -13.52 -4.12
N LEU A 100 -25.94 -12.64 -5.11
CA LEU A 100 -26.72 -12.68 -6.36
C LEU A 100 -26.40 -13.94 -7.18
N ASP A 101 -25.16 -14.33 -7.29
CA ASP A 101 -24.77 -15.58 -7.96
C ASP A 101 -25.38 -16.81 -7.28
N ARG A 102 -25.41 -16.83 -5.94
CA ARG A 102 -26.06 -17.90 -5.18
C ARG A 102 -27.56 -17.93 -5.41
N GLU A 103 -28.23 -16.76 -5.47
CA GLU A 103 -29.65 -16.63 -5.79
C GLU A 103 -29.94 -17.22 -7.18
N ARG A 104 -29.18 -16.81 -8.22
CA ARG A 104 -29.31 -17.27 -9.59
C ARG A 104 -29.15 -18.77 -9.77
N ARG A 105 -28.34 -19.40 -8.91
CA ARG A 105 -28.13 -20.86 -8.87
C ARG A 105 -29.18 -21.58 -8.00
N GLY A 106 -30.21 -20.88 -7.50
CA GLY A 106 -31.28 -21.47 -6.66
C GLY A 106 -30.85 -21.81 -5.23
N GLY A 107 -29.73 -21.27 -4.77
CA GLY A 107 -29.15 -21.61 -3.46
C GLY A 107 -29.97 -21.14 -2.26
N TYR A 108 -31.00 -20.34 -2.49
CA TYR A 108 -31.96 -19.90 -1.44
C TYR A 108 -33.35 -20.54 -1.59
N GLN A 109 -33.50 -21.56 -2.47
CA GLN A 109 -34.74 -22.39 -2.60
C GLN A 109 -35.99 -21.56 -2.81
N GLY A 110 -35.94 -20.45 -3.55
CA GLY A 110 -37.05 -19.55 -3.82
C GLY A 110 -37.39 -18.57 -2.69
N GLY A 111 -36.62 -18.53 -1.63
CA GLY A 111 -36.77 -17.54 -0.55
C GLY A 111 -36.47 -16.11 -1.03
N THR A 112 -37.15 -15.12 -0.44
CA THR A 112 -36.86 -13.70 -0.69
C THR A 112 -35.48 -13.34 -0.12
N VAL A 113 -34.54 -12.89 -1.00
CA VAL A 113 -33.21 -12.48 -0.62
C VAL A 113 -33.22 -11.00 -0.21
N GLN A 114 -32.66 -10.69 0.98
CA GLN A 114 -32.68 -9.36 1.59
C GLN A 114 -31.30 -9.01 2.15
N VAL A 115 -31.04 -7.73 2.44
CA VAL A 115 -29.79 -7.31 3.08
C VAL A 115 -29.58 -8.06 4.41
N ILE A 116 -30.63 -8.12 5.25
CA ILE A 116 -30.67 -8.96 6.45
C ILE A 116 -31.62 -10.13 6.16
N PRO A 117 -31.19 -11.39 6.27
CA PRO A 117 -29.88 -11.82 6.78
C PRO A 117 -28.80 -12.08 5.70
N HIS A 118 -29.14 -12.08 4.39
CA HIS A 118 -28.30 -12.73 3.36
C HIS A 118 -26.98 -12.01 3.12
N ILE A 119 -27.00 -10.66 3.00
CA ILE A 119 -25.76 -9.85 2.86
C ILE A 119 -24.96 -9.88 4.16
N THR A 120 -25.63 -9.70 5.30
CA THR A 120 -24.95 -9.73 6.60
C THR A 120 -24.34 -11.10 6.92
N ASP A 121 -24.99 -12.19 6.50
CA ASP A 121 -24.45 -13.55 6.67
C ASP A 121 -23.21 -13.79 5.77
N GLU A 122 -23.22 -13.28 4.53
CA GLU A 122 -22.06 -13.36 3.65
C GLU A 122 -20.85 -12.57 4.22
N ILE A 123 -21.09 -11.36 4.78
CA ILE A 123 -20.05 -10.58 5.47
C ILE A 123 -19.44 -11.39 6.63
N LYS A 124 -20.30 -11.92 7.51
CA LYS A 124 -19.87 -12.76 8.64
C LYS A 124 -19.13 -14.01 8.17
N LEU A 125 -19.56 -14.62 7.06
CA LEU A 125 -18.90 -15.78 6.47
C LEU A 125 -17.50 -15.42 5.96
N ARG A 126 -17.29 -14.26 5.33
CA ARG A 126 -15.97 -13.78 4.88
C ARG A 126 -15.01 -13.63 6.05
N ILE A 127 -15.45 -12.96 7.13
CA ILE A 127 -14.64 -12.81 8.36
C ILE A 127 -14.27 -14.19 8.91
N LYS A 128 -15.25 -15.11 9.03
CA LYS A 128 -15.00 -16.47 9.54
C LYS A 128 -14.06 -17.27 8.64
N LYS A 129 -14.15 -17.13 7.32
CA LYS A 129 -13.22 -17.77 6.36
C LYS A 129 -11.79 -17.29 6.54
N ALA A 130 -11.59 -15.98 6.68
CA ALA A 130 -10.27 -15.40 6.93
C ALA A 130 -9.68 -15.94 8.25
N ILE A 131 -10.44 -15.92 9.33
CA ILE A 131 -10.01 -16.47 10.64
C ILE A 131 -9.63 -17.94 10.53
N ASN A 132 -10.47 -18.77 9.89
CA ASN A 132 -10.23 -20.21 9.81
C ASN A 132 -9.03 -20.59 8.95
N ALA A 133 -8.73 -19.78 7.92
CA ALA A 133 -7.59 -20.00 7.04
C ALA A 133 -6.27 -19.51 7.67
N ILE A 134 -6.27 -18.31 8.24
CA ILE A 134 -5.07 -17.66 8.79
C ILE A 134 -4.78 -18.12 10.23
N LYS A 135 -5.83 -18.34 11.03
CA LYS A 135 -5.78 -18.77 12.44
C LYS A 135 -4.95 -17.87 13.35
N PRO A 136 -5.12 -16.55 13.29
CA PRO A 136 -4.40 -15.65 14.18
C PRO A 136 -4.98 -15.73 15.60
N GLU A 137 -4.18 -15.39 16.63
CA GLU A 137 -4.70 -15.17 17.98
C GLU A 137 -5.60 -13.94 18.03
N ILE A 138 -5.25 -12.91 17.26
CA ILE A 138 -6.01 -11.65 17.18
C ILE A 138 -6.23 -11.26 15.72
N MET A 139 -7.49 -11.05 15.32
CA MET A 139 -7.88 -10.50 14.02
C MET A 139 -8.44 -9.10 14.21
N LEU A 140 -7.78 -8.10 13.64
CA LEU A 140 -8.34 -6.76 13.50
C LEU A 140 -9.20 -6.70 12.23
N VAL A 141 -10.37 -6.09 12.33
CA VAL A 141 -11.28 -5.89 11.19
C VAL A 141 -11.60 -4.40 11.12
N GLU A 142 -11.04 -3.74 10.12
CA GLU A 142 -11.34 -2.34 9.85
C GLU A 142 -12.57 -2.21 8.97
N ILE A 143 -13.49 -1.36 9.39
CA ILE A 143 -14.69 -1.02 8.63
C ILE A 143 -14.43 0.28 7.86
N GLY A 144 -14.39 0.18 6.54
CA GLY A 144 -14.27 1.33 5.65
C GLY A 144 -15.47 2.28 5.73
N GLY A 145 -15.29 3.49 5.23
CA GLY A 145 -16.30 4.56 5.29
C GLY A 145 -16.43 5.20 6.67
N THR A 146 -17.44 6.02 6.83
CA THR A 146 -17.75 6.78 8.05
C THR A 146 -19.03 6.23 8.66
N VAL A 147 -19.09 6.12 9.98
CA VAL A 147 -20.33 5.75 10.68
C VAL A 147 -21.40 6.79 10.41
N GLY A 148 -22.55 6.35 9.89
CA GLY A 148 -23.61 7.18 9.36
C GLY A 148 -23.78 7.11 7.84
N ASP A 149 -22.73 6.71 7.11
CA ASP A 149 -22.80 6.51 5.66
C ASP A 149 -23.64 5.26 5.34
N ILE A 150 -24.50 5.37 4.33
CA ILE A 150 -25.41 4.28 3.90
C ILE A 150 -24.63 3.04 3.49
N GLU A 151 -23.50 3.24 2.79
CA GLU A 151 -22.65 2.19 2.25
C GLU A 151 -22.04 1.30 3.34
N SER A 152 -21.75 1.87 4.51
CA SER A 152 -21.14 1.15 5.63
C SER A 152 -22.15 0.36 6.47
N GLN A 153 -23.45 0.66 6.38
CA GLN A 153 -24.49 0.08 7.25
C GLN A 153 -24.54 -1.45 7.24
N PRO A 154 -24.45 -2.17 6.09
CA PRO A 154 -24.47 -3.62 6.10
C PRO A 154 -23.30 -4.25 6.87
N PHE A 155 -22.12 -3.62 6.82
CA PHE A 155 -20.94 -4.07 7.58
C PHE A 155 -21.13 -3.84 9.07
N LEU A 156 -21.61 -2.65 9.46
CA LEU A 156 -21.88 -2.33 10.87
C LEU A 156 -22.94 -3.27 11.46
N GLU A 157 -24.01 -3.54 10.70
CA GLU A 157 -25.04 -4.50 11.13
C GLU A 157 -24.48 -5.92 11.26
N ALA A 158 -23.63 -6.36 10.31
CA ALA A 158 -23.00 -7.67 10.38
C ALA A 158 -22.11 -7.86 11.62
N ILE A 159 -21.27 -6.87 11.95
CA ILE A 159 -20.41 -6.94 13.15
C ILE A 159 -21.22 -6.82 14.44
N ARG A 160 -22.32 -6.05 14.45
CA ARG A 160 -23.28 -6.01 15.57
C ARG A 160 -23.89 -7.39 15.82
N GLN A 161 -24.35 -8.06 14.75
CA GLN A 161 -24.86 -9.43 14.83
C GLN A 161 -23.75 -10.41 15.28
N LEU A 162 -22.53 -10.26 14.77
CA LEU A 162 -21.43 -11.14 15.14
C LEU A 162 -21.11 -11.04 16.63
N LYS A 163 -21.17 -9.85 17.23
CA LYS A 163 -20.98 -9.63 18.66
C LYS A 163 -21.91 -10.50 19.50
N THR A 164 -23.18 -10.64 19.10
CA THR A 164 -24.16 -11.47 19.86
C THR A 164 -23.87 -12.97 19.78
N GLN A 165 -23.05 -13.39 18.84
CA GLN A 165 -22.64 -14.79 18.64
C GLN A 165 -21.32 -15.13 19.34
N LEU A 166 -20.62 -14.12 19.86
CA LEU A 166 -19.32 -14.25 20.50
C LEU A 166 -19.46 -14.33 22.03
N ALA A 167 -18.53 -15.02 22.67
CA ALA A 167 -18.45 -15.05 24.11
C ALA A 167 -18.02 -13.68 24.68
N GLN A 168 -18.22 -13.50 25.98
CA GLN A 168 -17.76 -12.31 26.69
C GLN A 168 -16.23 -12.15 26.52
N ASN A 169 -15.76 -10.91 26.32
CA ASN A 169 -14.34 -10.58 26.10
C ASN A 169 -13.71 -11.22 24.84
N GLN A 170 -14.53 -11.68 23.88
CA GLN A 170 -14.02 -12.21 22.62
C GLN A 170 -13.90 -11.15 21.52
N CYS A 171 -14.53 -9.99 21.69
CA CYS A 171 -14.37 -8.85 20.79
C CYS A 171 -14.22 -7.53 21.54
N CYS A 172 -13.57 -6.57 20.87
CA CYS A 172 -13.39 -5.19 21.32
C CYS A 172 -13.73 -4.23 20.15
N PHE A 173 -14.51 -3.19 20.43
CA PHE A 173 -14.88 -2.16 19.45
C PHE A 173 -14.08 -0.89 19.71
N ILE A 174 -13.25 -0.51 18.74
CA ILE A 174 -12.49 0.75 18.73
C ILE A 174 -13.20 1.70 17.77
N HIS A 175 -13.43 2.93 18.21
CA HIS A 175 -14.00 3.97 17.37
C HIS A 175 -13.05 5.16 17.27
N VAL A 176 -12.58 5.45 16.06
CA VAL A 176 -11.68 6.57 15.77
C VAL A 176 -12.52 7.80 15.48
N THR A 177 -12.25 8.90 16.19
CA THR A 177 -13.02 10.14 16.11
C THR A 177 -12.12 11.37 16.01
N LEU A 178 -12.72 12.54 15.76
CA LEU A 178 -12.02 13.83 15.68
C LEU A 178 -12.44 14.75 16.82
N ILE A 179 -11.46 15.37 17.45
CA ILE A 179 -11.61 16.47 18.40
C ILE A 179 -11.02 17.74 17.75
N PRO A 180 -11.82 18.50 16.98
CA PRO A 180 -11.31 19.68 16.30
C PRO A 180 -11.01 20.81 17.29
N TYR A 181 -9.96 21.57 17.00
CA TYR A 181 -9.66 22.84 17.65
C TYR A 181 -10.30 23.98 16.86
N LEU A 182 -11.09 24.79 17.51
CA LEU A 182 -11.67 25.98 16.91
C LEU A 182 -10.84 27.21 17.28
N SER A 183 -10.04 27.71 16.35
CA SER A 183 -9.16 28.86 16.55
C SER A 183 -9.92 30.12 17.00
N ALA A 184 -11.14 30.31 16.49
CA ALA A 184 -11.98 31.45 16.86
C ALA A 184 -12.38 31.48 18.36
N SER A 185 -12.55 30.32 19.00
CA SER A 185 -12.88 30.21 20.42
C SER A 185 -11.72 29.76 21.30
N GLY A 186 -10.59 29.38 20.70
CA GLY A 186 -9.38 28.93 21.40
C GLY A 186 -9.58 27.61 22.18
N GLU A 187 -10.46 26.73 21.74
CA GLU A 187 -10.81 25.52 22.49
C GLU A 187 -11.05 24.28 21.64
N LEU A 188 -10.81 23.09 22.22
CA LEU A 188 -11.13 21.79 21.66
C LEU A 188 -12.64 21.50 21.80
N LYS A 189 -13.26 21.00 20.73
CA LYS A 189 -14.70 20.69 20.68
C LYS A 189 -14.96 19.18 20.71
N THR A 190 -15.60 18.71 21.77
CA THR A 190 -15.94 17.28 21.95
C THR A 190 -17.27 16.87 21.30
N LYS A 191 -18.08 17.83 20.81
CA LYS A 191 -19.39 17.54 20.22
C LYS A 191 -19.34 16.62 18.99
N PRO A 192 -18.41 16.79 18.02
CA PRO A 192 -18.33 15.88 16.86
C PRO A 192 -18.13 14.42 17.28
N THR A 193 -17.21 14.16 18.22
CA THR A 193 -17.01 12.82 18.81
C THR A 193 -18.28 12.29 19.47
N GLN A 194 -18.96 13.09 20.29
CA GLN A 194 -20.19 12.68 20.96
C GLN A 194 -21.29 12.31 19.96
N HIS A 195 -21.44 13.05 18.87
CA HIS A 195 -22.41 12.76 17.81
C HIS A 195 -22.06 11.47 17.07
N SER A 196 -20.80 11.29 16.68
CA SER A 196 -20.33 10.09 16.00
C SER A 196 -20.53 8.81 16.85
N VAL A 197 -20.24 8.89 18.16
CA VAL A 197 -20.49 7.77 19.06
C VAL A 197 -21.98 7.50 19.22
N LYS A 198 -22.85 8.53 19.29
CA LYS A 198 -24.30 8.33 19.32
C LYS A 198 -24.83 7.67 18.08
N GLU A 199 -24.29 8.01 16.90
CA GLU A 199 -24.67 7.38 15.65
C GLU A 199 -24.30 5.88 15.68
N LEU A 200 -23.09 5.53 16.14
CA LEU A 200 -22.67 4.14 16.30
C LEU A 200 -23.57 3.39 17.32
N GLN A 201 -23.93 4.05 18.43
CA GLN A 201 -24.83 3.49 19.44
C GLN A 201 -26.26 3.29 18.90
N SER A 202 -26.73 4.15 18.00
CA SER A 202 -28.07 4.02 17.37
C SER A 202 -28.19 2.74 16.54
N ILE A 203 -27.06 2.25 15.99
CA ILE A 203 -26.96 0.95 15.28
C ILE A 203 -26.89 -0.23 16.26
N GLY A 204 -26.71 0.03 17.57
CA GLY A 204 -26.59 -0.99 18.61
C GLY A 204 -25.14 -1.41 18.94
N ILE A 205 -24.15 -0.60 18.54
CA ILE A 205 -22.74 -0.84 18.84
C ILE A 205 -22.27 0.17 19.89
N GLN A 206 -21.88 -0.32 21.06
CA GLN A 206 -21.20 0.47 22.09
C GLN A 206 -19.69 0.32 21.86
N PRO A 207 -18.94 1.41 21.61
CA PRO A 207 -17.48 1.35 21.57
C PRO A 207 -16.89 1.03 22.94
N ASP A 208 -15.84 0.21 22.97
CA ASP A 208 -15.08 -0.11 24.18
C ASP A 208 -13.93 0.88 24.39
N VAL A 209 -13.37 1.39 23.29
CA VAL A 209 -12.23 2.31 23.25
C VAL A 209 -12.51 3.40 22.22
N LEU A 210 -12.19 4.64 22.57
CA LEU A 210 -12.20 5.79 21.66
C LEU A 210 -10.77 6.21 21.37
N VAL A 211 -10.41 6.31 20.09
CA VAL A 211 -9.16 6.91 19.63
C VAL A 211 -9.47 8.29 19.07
N CYS A 212 -9.08 9.33 19.79
CA CYS A 212 -9.44 10.70 19.53
C CYS A 212 -8.31 11.44 18.80
N ARG A 213 -8.45 11.63 17.48
CA ARG A 213 -7.56 12.48 16.69
C ARG A 213 -7.71 13.94 17.13
N SER A 214 -6.59 14.59 17.39
CA SER A 214 -6.56 16.01 17.78
C SER A 214 -5.22 16.62 17.40
N ASP A 215 -5.22 17.92 17.10
CA ASP A 215 -3.99 18.69 16.90
C ASP A 215 -3.31 19.09 18.21
N TYR A 216 -4.05 19.07 19.31
CA TYR A 216 -3.59 19.49 20.63
C TYR A 216 -3.84 18.41 21.68
N PRO A 217 -3.01 18.35 22.74
CA PRO A 217 -3.19 17.41 23.85
C PRO A 217 -4.56 17.50 24.51
N LEU A 218 -5.12 16.34 24.85
CA LEU A 218 -6.38 16.22 25.59
C LEU A 218 -6.10 16.22 27.08
N ASP A 219 -6.47 17.28 27.78
CA ASP A 219 -6.41 17.30 29.23
C ASP A 219 -7.37 16.28 29.88
N ARG A 220 -7.19 16.06 31.18
CA ARG A 220 -8.01 15.10 31.92
C ARG A 220 -9.50 15.48 31.92
N SER A 221 -9.82 16.78 31.94
CA SER A 221 -11.21 17.25 31.97
C SER A 221 -11.93 16.93 30.66
N ILE A 222 -11.24 17.07 29.52
CA ILE A 222 -11.76 16.74 28.20
C ILE A 222 -11.96 15.22 28.08
N ARG A 223 -10.99 14.39 28.51
CA ARG A 223 -11.12 12.92 28.49
C ARG A 223 -12.26 12.44 29.37
N ALA A 224 -12.38 12.96 30.61
CA ALA A 224 -13.47 12.63 31.51
C ALA A 224 -14.85 13.03 30.92
N LYS A 225 -14.93 14.20 30.28
CA LYS A 225 -16.15 14.67 29.60
C LYS A 225 -16.53 13.74 28.45
N ILE A 226 -15.57 13.36 27.59
CA ILE A 226 -15.80 12.41 26.48
C ILE A 226 -16.28 11.08 27.05
N GLY A 227 -15.57 10.53 28.05
CA GLY A 227 -15.93 9.27 28.70
C GLY A 227 -17.36 9.26 29.21
N LEU A 228 -17.76 10.32 29.91
CA LEU A 228 -19.12 10.48 30.48
C LEU A 228 -20.19 10.50 29.37
N PHE A 229 -20.01 11.33 28.31
CA PHE A 229 -21.01 11.48 27.25
C PHE A 229 -21.08 10.31 26.27
N CYS A 230 -19.98 9.55 26.12
CA CYS A 230 -19.88 8.42 25.22
C CYS A 230 -20.03 7.06 25.92
N ASN A 231 -20.26 7.07 27.25
CA ASN A 231 -20.36 5.85 28.07
C ASN A 231 -19.15 4.93 27.93
N VAL A 232 -17.95 5.52 28.04
CA VAL A 232 -16.65 4.85 27.97
C VAL A 232 -15.80 5.25 29.17
N ALA A 233 -15.05 4.35 29.77
CA ALA A 233 -14.17 4.67 30.88
C ALA A 233 -13.10 5.70 30.47
N GLU A 234 -12.72 6.62 31.36
CA GLU A 234 -11.72 7.68 31.05
C GLU A 234 -10.42 7.10 30.49
N GLU A 235 -9.96 5.95 31.02
CA GLU A 235 -8.77 5.22 30.57
C GLU A 235 -8.88 4.66 29.14
N CYS A 236 -10.11 4.51 28.64
CA CYS A 236 -10.39 4.04 27.28
C CYS A 236 -10.54 5.19 26.27
N VAL A 237 -10.34 6.44 26.67
CA VAL A 237 -10.28 7.61 25.80
C VAL A 237 -8.81 7.88 25.47
N ILE A 238 -8.36 7.40 24.34
CA ILE A 238 -6.97 7.45 23.89
C ILE A 238 -6.77 8.66 22.99
N GLU A 239 -5.82 9.48 23.34
CA GLU A 239 -5.36 10.61 22.55
C GLU A 239 -4.51 10.12 21.37
N ASN A 240 -4.75 10.66 20.17
CA ASN A 240 -3.97 10.41 18.98
C ASN A 240 -3.62 11.74 18.29
N LEU A 241 -2.43 12.26 18.58
CA LEU A 241 -1.92 13.52 18.04
C LEU A 241 -1.27 13.34 16.66
N ASN A 242 -0.89 14.45 16.04
CA ASN A 242 -0.04 14.43 14.86
C ASN A 242 1.34 13.89 15.26
N ALA A 243 1.73 12.79 14.63
CA ALA A 243 3.03 12.17 14.84
C ALA A 243 4.13 12.86 14.01
N ARG A 244 5.37 12.73 14.43
CA ARG A 244 6.55 13.27 13.72
C ARG A 244 6.86 12.51 12.42
N SER A 245 6.52 11.23 12.39
CA SER A 245 6.59 10.32 11.26
C SER A 245 5.44 9.33 11.37
N LEU A 246 5.03 8.72 10.26
CA LEU A 246 4.02 7.67 10.23
C LEU A 246 4.41 6.50 11.16
N TYR A 247 5.69 6.17 11.20
CA TYR A 247 6.24 5.06 11.99
C TYR A 247 6.43 5.39 13.48
N ASP A 248 6.26 6.66 13.89
CA ASP A 248 6.21 7.07 15.30
C ASP A 248 4.83 6.81 15.95
N VAL A 249 3.77 6.62 15.14
CA VAL A 249 2.40 6.41 15.63
C VAL A 249 2.28 5.22 16.59
N PRO A 250 2.87 4.03 16.35
CA PRO A 250 2.82 2.93 17.32
C PRO A 250 3.43 3.32 18.67
N LEU A 251 4.57 4.00 18.67
CA LEU A 251 5.26 4.41 19.91
C LEU A 251 4.39 5.39 20.71
N MET A 252 3.80 6.38 20.03
CA MET A 252 2.91 7.34 20.64
C MET A 252 1.66 6.67 21.22
N LEU A 253 1.01 5.76 20.48
CA LEU A 253 -0.19 5.06 20.96
C LEU A 253 0.12 4.08 22.10
N GLU A 254 1.32 3.50 22.14
CA GLU A 254 1.79 2.70 23.26
C GLU A 254 1.92 3.55 24.54
N GLU A 255 2.57 4.71 24.44
CA GLU A 255 2.69 5.64 25.57
C GLU A 255 1.33 6.12 26.09
N ARG A 256 0.32 6.19 25.22
CA ARG A 256 -1.07 6.51 25.61
C ARG A 256 -1.87 5.32 26.13
N GLY A 257 -1.28 4.12 26.16
CA GLY A 257 -1.85 2.92 26.75
C GLY A 257 -2.89 2.21 25.89
N LEU A 258 -2.97 2.48 24.56
CA LEU A 258 -3.97 1.86 23.68
C LEU A 258 -3.93 0.33 23.75
N CYS A 259 -2.76 -0.26 23.58
CA CYS A 259 -2.62 -1.71 23.56
C CYS A 259 -3.00 -2.35 24.90
N SER A 260 -2.55 -1.78 26.01
CA SER A 260 -2.85 -2.27 27.36
C SER A 260 -4.35 -2.27 27.67
N VAL A 261 -5.06 -1.20 27.25
CA VAL A 261 -6.52 -1.13 27.41
C VAL A 261 -7.23 -2.18 26.57
N VAL A 262 -6.80 -2.39 25.32
CA VAL A 262 -7.38 -3.40 24.42
C VAL A 262 -7.16 -4.82 24.96
N LEU A 263 -5.96 -5.15 25.42
CA LEU A 263 -5.67 -6.46 26.05
C LEU A 263 -6.54 -6.70 27.30
N LYS A 264 -6.73 -5.68 28.13
CA LYS A 264 -7.63 -5.75 29.29
C LYS A 264 -9.08 -6.03 28.87
N LYS A 265 -9.59 -5.36 27.81
CA LYS A 265 -10.96 -5.59 27.30
C LYS A 265 -11.15 -6.99 26.74
N LEU A 266 -10.12 -7.57 26.10
CA LEU A 266 -10.13 -8.91 25.55
C LEU A 266 -9.80 -10.00 26.59
N ALA A 267 -9.50 -9.63 27.84
CA ALA A 267 -9.01 -10.52 28.90
C ALA A 267 -7.78 -11.35 28.43
N LEU A 268 -6.87 -10.68 27.74
CA LEU A 268 -5.59 -11.23 27.34
C LEU A 268 -4.48 -10.84 28.31
N GLU A 269 -3.42 -11.64 28.33
CA GLU A 269 -2.25 -11.40 29.14
C GLU A 269 -1.56 -10.09 28.79
N GLN A 270 -1.15 -9.31 29.80
CA GLN A 270 -0.34 -8.10 29.61
C GLN A 270 1.13 -8.53 29.49
N ARG A 271 1.63 -8.60 28.25
CA ARG A 271 3.04 -8.88 27.94
C ARG A 271 3.75 -7.57 27.63
N ASP A 272 5.01 -7.44 28.01
CA ASP A 272 5.82 -6.28 27.67
C ASP A 272 6.15 -6.27 26.17
N PRO A 273 6.04 -5.12 25.47
CA PRO A 273 6.33 -5.05 24.05
C PRO A 273 7.84 -4.97 23.76
N ASP A 274 8.32 -5.78 22.84
CA ASP A 274 9.64 -5.56 22.25
C ASP A 274 9.55 -4.54 21.12
N LEU A 275 9.86 -3.30 21.43
CA LEU A 275 9.87 -2.17 20.50
C LEU A 275 11.28 -1.57 20.32
N ALA A 276 12.35 -2.22 20.80
CA ALA A 276 13.69 -1.66 20.75
C ALA A 276 14.14 -1.38 19.31
N HIS A 277 13.98 -2.37 18.42
CA HIS A 277 14.34 -2.21 17.01
C HIS A 277 13.46 -1.15 16.31
N TRP A 278 12.14 -1.16 16.53
CA TRP A 278 11.23 -0.18 15.96
C TRP A 278 11.55 1.24 16.42
N ARG A 279 11.88 1.44 17.68
CA ARG A 279 12.29 2.74 18.24
C ARG A 279 13.59 3.25 17.61
N ALA A 280 14.59 2.37 17.48
CA ALA A 280 15.86 2.73 16.82
C ALA A 280 15.65 3.13 15.36
N MET A 281 14.79 2.43 14.63
CA MET A 281 14.42 2.75 13.25
C MET A 281 13.73 4.11 13.15
N VAL A 282 12.77 4.41 14.03
CA VAL A 282 12.09 5.73 14.07
C VAL A 282 13.09 6.85 14.40
N GLU A 283 14.02 6.63 15.31
CA GLU A 283 15.05 7.62 15.64
C GLU A 283 15.98 7.89 14.45
N SER A 284 16.37 6.86 13.69
CA SER A 284 17.15 7.00 12.46
C SER A 284 16.36 7.79 11.41
N ALA A 285 15.09 7.48 11.21
CA ALA A 285 14.21 8.21 10.27
C ALA A 285 14.12 9.72 10.60
N LEU A 286 14.13 10.07 11.89
CA LEU A 286 13.99 11.45 12.34
C LEU A 286 15.30 12.26 12.32
N LYS A 287 16.47 11.60 12.26
CA LYS A 287 17.79 12.24 12.35
C LYS A 287 18.77 11.66 11.33
N PRO A 288 18.43 11.66 10.05
CA PRO A 288 19.35 11.17 9.01
C PRO A 288 20.58 12.08 8.93
N THR A 289 21.74 11.49 8.62
CA THR A 289 23.01 12.22 8.49
C THR A 289 23.36 12.60 7.06
N LYS A 290 22.68 11.99 6.08
CA LYS A 290 22.85 12.23 4.65
C LYS A 290 21.55 12.73 4.03
N GLU A 291 21.63 13.20 2.79
CA GLU A 291 20.46 13.67 2.03
C GLU A 291 20.64 13.35 0.56
N CYS A 292 19.56 13.07 -0.14
CA CYS A 292 19.51 12.99 -1.60
C CYS A 292 18.12 13.37 -2.12
N THR A 293 18.08 13.86 -3.35
CA THR A 293 16.85 14.25 -4.06
C THR A 293 16.56 13.27 -5.19
N ILE A 294 15.39 12.65 -5.17
CA ILE A 294 14.93 11.71 -6.19
C ILE A 294 13.80 12.35 -7.01
N ALA A 295 14.03 12.49 -8.31
CA ALA A 295 12.94 12.83 -9.23
C ALA A 295 12.03 11.61 -9.44
N LEU A 296 10.79 11.68 -8.98
CA LEU A 296 9.74 10.72 -9.33
C LEU A 296 8.99 11.26 -10.56
N VAL A 297 9.29 10.71 -11.73
CA VAL A 297 8.70 11.14 -13.00
C VAL A 297 7.54 10.22 -13.34
N GLY A 298 6.32 10.68 -13.11
CA GLY A 298 5.12 9.86 -13.17
C GLY A 298 3.91 10.53 -13.84
N LYS A 299 2.87 9.71 -14.05
CA LYS A 299 1.59 10.14 -14.66
C LYS A 299 0.59 10.70 -13.64
N TYR A 300 0.70 10.30 -12.36
CA TYR A 300 -0.31 10.54 -11.32
C TYR A 300 0.24 11.36 -10.15
N VAL A 301 1.22 12.23 -10.42
CA VAL A 301 1.97 12.96 -9.37
C VAL A 301 1.15 14.03 -8.65
N GLU A 302 0.01 14.44 -9.18
CA GLU A 302 -0.90 15.39 -8.50
C GLU A 302 -1.55 14.76 -7.24
N LEU A 303 -1.71 13.45 -7.21
CA LEU A 303 -2.19 12.71 -6.04
C LEU A 303 -1.08 11.76 -5.57
N HIS A 304 -0.36 12.14 -4.52
CA HIS A 304 0.78 11.36 -4.00
C HIS A 304 0.38 9.93 -3.59
N ASP A 305 -0.85 9.74 -3.11
CA ASP A 305 -1.37 8.41 -2.76
C ASP A 305 -1.43 7.43 -3.95
N ALA A 306 -1.37 7.93 -5.20
CA ALA A 306 -1.28 7.06 -6.38
C ALA A 306 0.07 6.31 -6.48
N TYR A 307 1.10 6.80 -5.80
CA TYR A 307 2.44 6.21 -5.70
C TYR A 307 2.87 6.01 -4.25
N LEU A 308 1.91 5.76 -3.35
CA LEU A 308 2.17 5.65 -1.92
C LEU A 308 3.25 4.61 -1.60
N SER A 309 3.14 3.38 -2.12
CA SER A 309 4.13 2.34 -1.84
C SER A 309 5.52 2.67 -2.41
N VAL A 310 5.60 3.41 -3.51
CA VAL A 310 6.88 3.89 -4.05
C VAL A 310 7.51 4.91 -3.11
N ALA A 311 6.73 5.89 -2.65
CA ALA A 311 7.21 6.90 -1.69
C ALA A 311 7.64 6.26 -0.37
N GLU A 312 6.85 5.33 0.17
CA GLU A 312 7.21 4.57 1.36
C GLU A 312 8.48 3.74 1.17
N ALA A 313 8.65 3.07 0.01
CA ALA A 313 9.85 2.29 -0.28
C ALA A 313 11.12 3.16 -0.40
N LEU A 314 10.99 4.38 -0.91
CA LEU A 314 12.05 5.38 -0.92
C LEU A 314 12.40 5.82 0.51
N GLU A 315 11.40 6.09 1.37
CA GLU A 315 11.60 6.42 2.79
C GLU A 315 12.28 5.27 3.55
N HIS A 316 11.80 4.03 3.39
CA HIS A 316 12.42 2.85 4.01
C HIS A 316 13.90 2.70 3.63
N SER A 317 14.21 2.93 2.36
CA SER A 317 15.57 2.85 1.85
C SER A 317 16.43 4.02 2.29
N GLY A 318 15.82 5.19 2.49
CA GLY A 318 16.44 6.32 3.16
C GLY A 318 16.86 5.95 4.59
N ILE A 319 15.96 5.37 5.38
CA ILE A 319 16.23 4.88 6.73
C ILE A 319 17.41 3.88 6.74
N ALA A 320 17.39 2.91 5.81
CA ALA A 320 18.44 1.89 5.69
C ALA A 320 19.81 2.46 5.30
N ASN A 321 19.87 3.61 4.61
CA ASN A 321 21.09 4.29 4.17
C ASN A 321 21.50 5.48 5.07
N ASP A 322 20.78 5.72 6.18
CA ASP A 322 20.94 6.89 7.03
C ASP A 322 20.85 8.20 6.24
N ALA A 323 19.84 8.28 5.34
CA ALA A 323 19.66 9.38 4.41
C ALA A 323 18.20 9.90 4.42
N ARG A 324 18.06 11.22 4.36
CA ARG A 324 16.79 11.87 4.03
C ARG A 324 16.60 11.80 2.51
N VAL A 325 15.48 11.23 2.07
CA VAL A 325 15.10 11.20 0.66
C VAL A 325 14.07 12.28 0.39
N ASN A 326 14.45 13.29 -0.37
CA ASN A 326 13.53 14.31 -0.86
C ASN A 326 12.95 13.86 -2.20
N ILE A 327 11.62 13.73 -2.29
CA ILE A 327 10.96 13.34 -3.54
C ILE A 327 10.56 14.61 -4.30
N LYS A 328 11.15 14.81 -5.47
CA LYS A 328 10.74 15.83 -6.44
C LYS A 328 9.72 15.20 -7.38
N TRP A 329 8.46 15.53 -7.17
CA TRP A 329 7.34 15.05 -7.98
C TRP A 329 7.30 15.79 -9.31
N ILE A 330 7.42 15.08 -10.44
CA ILE A 330 7.47 15.65 -11.77
C ILE A 330 6.41 14.97 -12.64
N ALA A 331 5.47 15.76 -13.16
CA ALA A 331 4.56 15.27 -14.18
C ALA A 331 5.35 14.95 -15.45
N ALA A 332 5.18 13.73 -15.97
CA ALA A 332 5.97 13.30 -17.13
C ALA A 332 5.80 14.26 -18.32
N GLU A 333 4.61 14.81 -18.52
CA GLU A 333 4.30 15.77 -19.57
C GLU A 333 5.09 17.09 -19.46
N GLU A 334 5.58 17.45 -18.27
CA GLU A 334 6.43 18.65 -18.12
C GLU A 334 7.73 18.54 -18.90
N LEU A 335 8.30 17.31 -18.97
CA LEU A 335 9.54 17.05 -19.71
C LEU A 335 9.34 17.02 -21.22
N GLU A 336 8.11 16.86 -21.72
CA GLU A 336 7.81 16.93 -23.14
C GLU A 336 7.87 18.37 -23.69
N HIS A 337 7.68 19.36 -22.81
CA HIS A 337 7.51 20.75 -23.18
C HIS A 337 8.60 21.67 -22.65
N ASN A 338 9.44 21.22 -21.73
CA ASN A 338 10.47 22.02 -21.08
C ASN A 338 11.85 21.36 -21.19
N ASP A 339 12.90 22.15 -21.02
CA ASP A 339 14.27 21.63 -21.04
C ASP A 339 14.56 20.71 -19.84
N PRO A 340 14.87 19.43 -20.06
CA PRO A 340 15.19 18.50 -18.99
C PRO A 340 16.41 18.93 -18.16
N ASN A 341 17.37 19.69 -18.75
CA ASN A 341 18.50 20.25 -17.99
C ASN A 341 18.09 21.26 -16.93
N THR A 342 16.91 21.88 -17.07
CA THR A 342 16.39 22.78 -16.04
C THR A 342 15.60 22.02 -14.97
N ILE A 343 14.80 21.04 -15.39
CA ILE A 343 13.91 20.30 -14.47
C ILE A 343 14.69 19.27 -13.63
N LEU A 344 15.71 18.64 -14.25
CA LEU A 344 16.45 17.51 -13.64
C LEU A 344 17.86 17.89 -13.15
N ALA A 345 18.20 19.20 -13.13
CA ALA A 345 19.55 19.66 -12.79
C ALA A 345 19.98 19.34 -11.34
N ASP A 346 19.04 19.33 -10.43
CA ASP A 346 19.23 19.28 -8.97
C ASP A 346 18.81 17.92 -8.36
N VAL A 347 18.83 16.85 -9.16
CA VAL A 347 18.43 15.54 -8.69
C VAL A 347 19.60 14.55 -8.66
N ASP A 348 19.58 13.70 -7.66
CA ASP A 348 20.62 12.68 -7.40
C ASP A 348 20.22 11.30 -7.91
N GLY A 349 18.96 11.12 -8.27
CA GLY A 349 18.42 9.90 -8.85
C GLY A 349 17.09 10.15 -9.54
N ILE A 350 16.77 9.32 -10.53
CA ILE A 350 15.52 9.39 -11.29
C ILE A 350 14.78 8.06 -11.15
N LEU A 351 13.53 8.12 -10.71
CA LEU A 351 12.63 6.97 -10.62
C LEU A 351 11.45 7.16 -11.57
N VAL A 352 11.21 6.18 -12.44
CA VAL A 352 10.02 6.12 -13.30
C VAL A 352 9.13 4.97 -12.82
N PRO A 353 7.98 5.26 -12.21
CA PRO A 353 7.09 4.27 -11.63
C PRO A 353 6.20 3.58 -12.67
N GLY A 354 5.38 2.63 -12.21
CA GLY A 354 4.32 1.99 -12.98
C GLY A 354 3.23 2.95 -13.46
N GLY A 355 2.49 2.55 -14.47
CA GLY A 355 1.36 3.29 -15.04
C GLY A 355 0.78 2.57 -16.24
N PHE A 356 -0.36 3.07 -16.77
CA PHE A 356 -1.05 2.54 -17.94
C PHE A 356 -1.34 3.65 -18.95
N GLY A 357 -1.44 3.25 -20.24
CA GLY A 357 -1.80 4.13 -21.35
C GLY A 357 -0.66 5.04 -21.83
N GLU A 358 -0.92 5.79 -22.89
CA GLU A 358 0.07 6.52 -23.68
C GLU A 358 0.50 7.87 -23.07
N ARG A 359 -0.34 8.50 -22.24
CA ARG A 359 -0.08 9.84 -21.68
C ARG A 359 1.26 9.89 -20.93
N GLY A 360 2.11 10.89 -21.23
CA GLY A 360 3.38 11.16 -20.54
C GLY A 360 4.52 10.18 -20.88
N VAL A 361 4.32 9.26 -21.83
CA VAL A 361 5.32 8.25 -22.20
C VAL A 361 6.59 8.88 -22.76
N GLU A 362 6.48 9.89 -23.63
CA GLU A 362 7.65 10.57 -24.20
C GLU A 362 8.45 11.32 -23.11
N GLY A 363 7.78 11.97 -22.15
CA GLY A 363 8.45 12.62 -21.02
C GLY A 363 9.19 11.62 -20.12
N MET A 364 8.61 10.43 -19.88
CA MET A 364 9.30 9.35 -19.15
C MET A 364 10.53 8.84 -19.93
N MET A 365 10.47 8.76 -21.27
CA MET A 365 11.63 8.39 -22.11
C MET A 365 12.72 9.46 -22.03
N ILE A 366 12.36 10.74 -22.05
CA ILE A 366 13.31 11.84 -21.86
C ILE A 366 14.03 11.72 -20.51
N ALA A 367 13.29 11.40 -19.42
CA ALA A 367 13.87 11.20 -18.10
C ALA A 367 14.84 10.00 -18.06
N SER A 368 14.46 8.87 -18.67
CA SER A 368 15.30 7.67 -18.76
C SER A 368 16.59 7.94 -19.56
N ARG A 369 16.46 8.62 -20.72
CA ARG A 369 17.58 9.05 -21.54
C ARG A 369 18.53 9.97 -20.79
N TYR A 370 17.97 10.98 -20.11
CA TYR A 370 18.75 11.94 -19.33
C TYR A 370 19.56 11.25 -18.23
N ALA A 371 18.95 10.33 -17.51
CA ALA A 371 19.64 9.52 -16.50
C ALA A 371 20.82 8.76 -17.10
N ARG A 372 20.60 8.06 -18.23
CA ARG A 372 21.62 7.25 -18.92
C ARG A 372 22.79 8.11 -19.43
N GLU A 373 22.50 9.23 -20.08
CA GLU A 373 23.51 10.11 -20.70
C GLU A 373 24.35 10.87 -19.65
N HIS A 374 23.77 11.19 -18.46
CA HIS A 374 24.45 11.94 -17.40
C HIS A 374 24.96 11.08 -16.25
N ASN A 375 24.85 9.74 -16.36
CA ASN A 375 25.23 8.79 -15.29
C ASN A 375 24.52 9.07 -13.95
N ILE A 376 23.28 9.58 -14.00
CA ILE A 376 22.45 9.75 -12.82
C ILE A 376 21.76 8.40 -12.51
N PRO A 377 21.80 7.92 -11.26
CA PRO A 377 21.11 6.70 -10.87
C PRO A 377 19.66 6.66 -11.35
N TYR A 378 19.30 5.57 -12.05
CA TYR A 378 17.96 5.35 -12.61
C TYR A 378 17.31 4.11 -12.04
N PHE A 379 16.05 4.19 -11.65
CA PHE A 379 15.24 3.05 -11.27
C PHE A 379 13.89 3.06 -11.99
N GLY A 380 13.66 2.06 -12.86
CA GLY A 380 12.41 1.91 -13.61
C GLY A 380 11.57 0.77 -13.04
N ILE A 381 10.29 1.02 -12.77
CA ILE A 381 9.35 0.03 -12.20
C ILE A 381 8.22 -0.22 -13.19
N CYS A 382 7.96 -1.47 -13.56
CA CYS A 382 6.88 -1.91 -14.44
C CYS A 382 6.91 -1.12 -15.77
N LEU A 383 6.05 -0.11 -15.96
CA LEU A 383 6.11 0.78 -17.12
C LEU A 383 7.50 1.43 -17.23
N GLY A 384 8.15 1.79 -16.13
CA GLY A 384 9.48 2.38 -16.14
C GLY A 384 10.55 1.49 -16.76
N MET A 385 10.46 0.15 -16.62
CA MET A 385 11.31 -0.77 -17.37
C MET A 385 10.98 -0.76 -18.86
N GLN A 386 9.70 -0.80 -19.21
CA GLN A 386 9.26 -0.79 -20.62
C GLN A 386 9.73 0.50 -21.32
N ILE A 387 9.62 1.64 -20.64
CA ILE A 387 10.12 2.95 -21.09
C ILE A 387 11.64 2.90 -21.32
N ALA A 388 12.41 2.34 -20.40
CA ALA A 388 13.86 2.22 -20.54
C ALA A 388 14.25 1.35 -21.74
N VAL A 389 13.52 0.28 -22.02
CA VAL A 389 13.72 -0.60 -23.19
C VAL A 389 13.41 0.16 -24.49
N ILE A 390 12.27 0.87 -24.54
CA ILE A 390 11.88 1.63 -25.74
C ILE A 390 12.87 2.78 -26.01
N GLU A 391 13.28 3.50 -24.97
CA GLU A 391 14.29 4.55 -25.05
C GLU A 391 15.61 4.00 -25.63
N TYR A 392 16.08 2.89 -25.10
CA TYR A 392 17.32 2.24 -25.52
C TYR A 392 17.25 1.79 -26.98
N ALA A 393 16.11 1.23 -27.41
CA ALA A 393 15.87 0.84 -28.79
C ALA A 393 15.93 2.05 -29.74
N ARG A 394 15.30 3.16 -29.37
CA ARG A 394 15.25 4.37 -30.23
C ARG A 394 16.58 5.09 -30.34
N HIS A 395 17.35 5.19 -29.27
CA HIS A 395 18.52 6.05 -29.20
C HIS A 395 19.87 5.30 -29.30
N ILE A 396 19.93 4.03 -28.91
CA ILE A 396 21.14 3.22 -28.98
C ILE A 396 21.10 2.28 -30.19
N LEU A 397 19.99 1.54 -30.41
CA LEU A 397 19.84 0.66 -31.56
C LEU A 397 19.43 1.44 -32.83
N GLY A 398 18.95 2.69 -32.70
CA GLY A 398 18.53 3.53 -33.83
C GLY A 398 17.16 3.17 -34.42
N TRP A 399 16.36 2.34 -33.73
CA TRP A 399 15.01 1.95 -34.15
C TRP A 399 13.99 3.00 -33.75
N LYS A 400 13.91 4.07 -34.54
CA LYS A 400 13.10 5.28 -34.21
C LYS A 400 11.61 4.98 -34.01
N ASP A 401 11.11 3.90 -34.57
CA ASP A 401 9.72 3.44 -34.50
C ASP A 401 9.51 2.33 -33.46
N ALA A 402 10.53 2.02 -32.63
CA ALA A 402 10.37 1.08 -31.53
C ALA A 402 9.34 1.58 -30.52
N ASN A 403 8.42 0.68 -30.12
CA ASN A 403 7.32 1.04 -29.23
C ASN A 403 6.80 -0.20 -28.47
N SER A 404 5.83 0.06 -27.58
CA SER A 404 4.96 -0.94 -27.01
C SER A 404 3.70 -1.13 -27.87
N THR A 405 3.22 -2.35 -28.02
CA THR A 405 1.90 -2.61 -28.63
C THR A 405 0.73 -2.07 -27.80
N GLU A 406 0.96 -1.60 -26.58
CA GLU A 406 -0.02 -0.85 -25.80
C GLU A 406 -0.28 0.54 -26.40
N PHE A 407 0.77 1.20 -26.90
CA PHE A 407 0.72 2.59 -27.39
C PHE A 407 0.58 2.65 -28.92
N ASP A 408 1.22 1.74 -29.63
CA ASP A 408 1.12 1.60 -31.08
C ASP A 408 1.06 0.13 -31.48
N PHE A 409 -0.15 -0.34 -31.77
CA PHE A 409 -0.37 -1.74 -32.18
C PHE A 409 0.35 -2.10 -33.50
N ASN A 410 0.66 -1.11 -34.36
CA ASN A 410 1.30 -1.30 -35.65
C ASN A 410 2.81 -0.95 -35.64
N ALA A 411 3.43 -0.80 -34.46
CA ALA A 411 4.87 -0.53 -34.37
C ALA A 411 5.67 -1.58 -35.16
N LYS A 412 6.64 -1.12 -35.95
CA LYS A 412 7.50 -2.05 -36.74
C LYS A 412 8.47 -2.82 -35.84
N HIS A 413 8.92 -2.20 -34.75
CA HIS A 413 9.73 -2.84 -33.73
C HIS A 413 8.96 -2.85 -32.40
N PRO A 414 8.03 -3.82 -32.20
CA PRO A 414 7.27 -3.93 -30.97
C PRO A 414 8.16 -4.59 -29.88
N VAL A 415 9.08 -3.80 -29.33
CA VAL A 415 10.04 -4.27 -28.30
C VAL A 415 9.37 -4.60 -26.98
N ILE A 416 8.18 -4.05 -26.76
CA ILE A 416 7.25 -4.43 -25.68
C ILE A 416 5.95 -4.90 -26.35
N ALA A 417 5.49 -6.09 -25.98
CA ALA A 417 4.35 -6.73 -26.63
C ALA A 417 3.38 -7.36 -25.62
N LEU A 418 2.16 -7.57 -26.08
CA LEU A 418 1.15 -8.28 -25.30
C LEU A 418 1.55 -9.75 -25.13
N MET A 419 1.42 -10.28 -23.92
CA MET A 419 1.64 -11.70 -23.66
C MET A 419 0.67 -12.58 -24.45
N GLU A 420 1.11 -13.74 -24.94
CA GLU A 420 0.29 -14.65 -25.74
C GLU A 420 -1.00 -15.09 -25.02
N ASP A 421 -0.95 -15.31 -23.72
CA ASP A 421 -2.10 -15.69 -22.90
C ASP A 421 -3.07 -14.52 -22.60
N GLN A 422 -2.67 -13.27 -22.90
CA GLN A 422 -3.49 -12.08 -22.76
C GLN A 422 -4.31 -11.74 -24.01
N VAL A 423 -3.93 -12.24 -25.17
CA VAL A 423 -4.58 -11.92 -26.47
C VAL A 423 -6.09 -12.21 -26.45
N ASN A 424 -6.53 -13.27 -25.77
CA ASN A 424 -7.93 -13.67 -25.69
C ASN A 424 -8.72 -12.95 -24.58
N ASN A 425 -8.09 -12.08 -23.80
CA ASN A 425 -8.69 -11.45 -22.62
C ASN A 425 -8.87 -9.93 -22.75
N LEU A 426 -8.68 -9.36 -23.93
CA LEU A 426 -8.73 -7.90 -24.16
C LEU A 426 -10.09 -7.24 -23.86
N GLU A 427 -11.19 -8.00 -23.92
CA GLU A 427 -12.54 -7.50 -23.63
C GLU A 427 -12.84 -7.31 -22.13
N ARG A 428 -12.04 -7.95 -21.25
CA ARG A 428 -12.17 -7.84 -19.79
C ARG A 428 -10.97 -7.10 -19.21
N ILE A 429 -11.17 -5.88 -18.75
CA ILE A 429 -10.10 -5.04 -18.21
C ILE A 429 -9.69 -5.48 -16.79
N GLY A 430 -10.66 -5.84 -15.94
CA GLY A 430 -10.41 -6.23 -14.55
C GLY A 430 -10.02 -7.71 -14.38
N GLY A 431 -9.03 -7.99 -13.52
CA GLY A 431 -8.64 -9.34 -13.12
C GLY A 431 -7.94 -10.19 -14.21
N THR A 432 -7.44 -9.56 -15.28
CA THR A 432 -6.81 -10.25 -16.42
C THR A 432 -5.31 -10.00 -16.58
N LEU A 433 -4.74 -9.17 -15.69
CA LEU A 433 -3.31 -8.89 -15.65
C LEU A 433 -2.51 -10.08 -15.11
N ARG A 434 -1.20 -10.08 -15.34
CA ARG A 434 -0.28 -10.91 -14.56
C ARG A 434 -0.18 -10.30 -13.17
N LEU A 435 -0.81 -10.96 -12.18
CA LEU A 435 -1.01 -10.47 -10.82
C LEU A 435 -0.36 -11.39 -9.79
N GLY A 436 0.22 -10.79 -8.75
CA GLY A 436 0.78 -11.49 -7.60
C GLY A 436 2.26 -11.83 -7.73
N SER A 437 2.73 -12.68 -6.84
CA SER A 437 4.15 -13.01 -6.68
C SER A 437 4.60 -14.07 -7.68
N TYR A 438 5.71 -13.79 -8.38
CA TYR A 438 6.36 -14.73 -9.30
C TYR A 438 7.85 -14.82 -9.02
N THR A 439 8.41 -15.99 -9.33
CA THR A 439 9.82 -16.25 -9.20
C THR A 439 10.60 -15.53 -10.30
N CYS A 440 11.65 -14.81 -9.92
CA CYS A 440 12.66 -14.23 -10.80
C CYS A 440 14.03 -14.83 -10.46
N ARG A 441 14.71 -15.44 -11.42
CA ARG A 441 16.09 -15.89 -11.31
C ARG A 441 17.03 -14.76 -11.72
N LEU A 442 18.08 -14.55 -10.93
CA LEU A 442 19.02 -13.45 -11.11
C LEU A 442 20.33 -13.94 -11.75
N GLU A 443 20.90 -13.11 -12.63
CA GLU A 443 22.22 -13.34 -13.21
C GLU A 443 23.30 -13.10 -12.16
N PRO A 444 24.18 -14.09 -11.89
CA PRO A 444 25.27 -13.90 -10.93
C PRO A 444 26.17 -12.71 -11.30
N GLY A 445 26.47 -11.87 -10.32
CA GLY A 445 27.32 -10.70 -10.51
C GLY A 445 26.61 -9.45 -11.06
N SER A 446 25.30 -9.51 -11.33
CA SER A 446 24.49 -8.34 -11.63
C SER A 446 24.33 -7.42 -10.41
N LEU A 447 23.93 -6.16 -10.62
CA LEU A 447 23.60 -5.24 -9.51
C LEU A 447 22.42 -5.78 -8.68
N ALA A 448 21.40 -6.32 -9.36
CA ALA A 448 20.26 -6.93 -8.69
C ALA A 448 20.71 -8.10 -7.80
N ALA A 449 21.45 -9.08 -8.34
CA ALA A 449 21.94 -10.23 -7.56
C ALA A 449 22.79 -9.81 -6.36
N LYS A 450 23.63 -8.78 -6.52
CA LYS A 450 24.46 -8.24 -5.45
C LYS A 450 23.64 -7.71 -4.28
N HIS A 451 22.59 -6.94 -4.56
CA HIS A 451 21.77 -6.31 -3.53
C HIS A 451 20.77 -7.28 -2.89
N TYR A 452 20.17 -8.18 -3.65
CA TYR A 452 19.33 -9.24 -3.08
C TYR A 452 20.13 -10.28 -2.26
N GLY A 453 21.38 -10.53 -2.63
CA GLY A 453 22.22 -11.57 -2.00
C GLY A 453 21.68 -12.99 -2.21
N LYS A 454 20.87 -13.21 -3.25
CA LYS A 454 20.20 -14.48 -3.58
C LYS A 454 20.24 -14.71 -5.08
N GLU A 455 20.10 -15.96 -5.51
CA GLU A 455 20.00 -16.33 -6.93
C GLU A 455 18.56 -16.31 -7.46
N GLU A 456 17.58 -16.42 -6.56
CA GLU A 456 16.17 -16.48 -6.89
C GLU A 456 15.36 -15.66 -5.88
N VAL A 457 14.45 -14.84 -6.40
CA VAL A 457 13.60 -13.91 -5.62
C VAL A 457 12.15 -14.00 -6.06
N HIS A 458 11.26 -13.43 -5.25
CA HIS A 458 9.82 -13.46 -5.49
C HIS A 458 9.25 -12.06 -5.28
N ASP A 459 8.82 -11.44 -6.38
CA ASP A 459 8.24 -10.10 -6.37
C ASP A 459 6.88 -10.07 -7.04
N ARG A 460 6.07 -9.04 -6.73
CA ARG A 460 4.68 -8.92 -7.17
C ARG A 460 4.59 -8.21 -8.51
N HIS A 461 3.74 -8.72 -9.38
CA HIS A 461 3.48 -8.19 -10.71
C HIS A 461 2.08 -7.60 -10.81
N ARG A 462 1.93 -6.58 -11.67
CA ARG A 462 0.65 -5.98 -12.08
C ARG A 462 0.79 -5.38 -13.47
N HIS A 463 0.84 -6.22 -14.49
CA HIS A 463 1.00 -5.76 -15.87
C HIS A 463 0.46 -6.78 -16.90
N ARG A 464 0.36 -6.35 -18.14
CA ARG A 464 -0.14 -7.13 -19.27
C ARG A 464 0.88 -7.27 -20.39
N TYR A 465 1.73 -6.27 -20.56
CA TYR A 465 2.74 -6.20 -21.60
C TYR A 465 4.10 -6.57 -21.03
N GLU A 466 4.93 -7.20 -21.87
CA GLU A 466 6.23 -7.73 -21.49
C GLU A 466 7.27 -7.40 -22.56
N PHE A 467 8.56 -7.54 -22.24
CA PHE A 467 9.63 -7.46 -23.21
C PHE A 467 9.47 -8.55 -24.28
N ASN A 468 9.57 -8.16 -25.57
CA ASN A 468 9.51 -9.08 -26.68
C ASN A 468 10.86 -9.81 -26.86
N HIS A 469 10.86 -11.08 -26.57
CA HIS A 469 12.05 -11.93 -26.53
C HIS A 469 12.78 -12.04 -27.90
N GLU A 470 12.12 -11.74 -29.01
CA GLU A 470 12.73 -11.76 -30.36
C GLU A 470 13.90 -10.78 -30.47
N TYR A 471 13.91 -9.71 -29.71
CA TYR A 471 14.94 -8.66 -29.74
C TYR A 471 16.05 -8.85 -28.70
N LEU A 472 16.03 -9.94 -27.91
CA LEU A 472 16.93 -10.12 -26.76
C LEU A 472 18.41 -9.94 -27.13
N GLN A 473 18.84 -10.56 -28.26
CA GLN A 473 20.24 -10.55 -28.68
C GLN A 473 20.69 -9.14 -29.11
N ASP A 474 19.84 -8.40 -29.84
CA ASP A 474 20.17 -7.06 -30.31
C ASP A 474 20.43 -6.10 -29.13
N PHE A 475 19.62 -6.18 -28.10
CA PHE A 475 19.81 -5.37 -26.89
C PHE A 475 21.06 -5.78 -26.09
N ALA A 476 21.31 -7.09 -25.97
CA ALA A 476 22.48 -7.59 -25.25
C ALA A 476 23.79 -7.16 -25.95
N ASP A 477 23.86 -7.24 -27.28
CA ASP A 477 24.99 -6.80 -28.07
C ASP A 477 25.23 -5.28 -27.97
N ALA A 478 24.17 -4.50 -27.74
CA ALA A 478 24.23 -3.06 -27.55
C ALA A 478 24.55 -2.64 -26.09
N GLY A 479 24.61 -3.57 -25.15
CA GLY A 479 25.00 -3.32 -23.75
C GLY A 479 23.84 -3.15 -22.75
N LEU A 480 22.59 -3.42 -23.16
CA LEU A 480 21.47 -3.60 -22.22
C LEU A 480 21.41 -5.06 -21.79
N ARG A 481 21.72 -5.34 -20.54
CA ARG A 481 21.75 -6.70 -19.99
C ARG A 481 20.41 -7.07 -19.37
N PHE A 482 19.93 -8.28 -19.66
CA PHE A 482 18.76 -8.86 -19.01
C PHE A 482 19.24 -9.74 -17.87
N THR A 483 19.22 -9.19 -16.67
CA THR A 483 19.85 -9.78 -15.47
C THR A 483 18.85 -10.50 -14.56
N GLY A 484 17.57 -10.49 -14.89
CA GLY A 484 16.54 -11.26 -14.20
C GLY A 484 15.49 -11.81 -15.15
N TRP A 485 15.08 -13.07 -14.92
CA TRP A 485 14.07 -13.72 -15.74
C TRP A 485 13.22 -14.71 -14.95
N ASN A 486 11.97 -14.90 -15.42
CA ASN A 486 11.11 -15.95 -14.88
C ASN A 486 11.54 -17.32 -15.41
N PRO A 487 11.98 -18.27 -14.56
CA PRO A 487 12.55 -19.54 -15.02
C PRO A 487 11.55 -20.48 -15.69
N ARG A 488 10.24 -20.29 -15.47
CA ARG A 488 9.19 -21.14 -16.04
C ARG A 488 8.71 -20.66 -17.42
N ARG A 489 8.67 -19.33 -17.61
CA ARG A 489 8.09 -18.70 -18.82
C ARG A 489 9.16 -18.06 -19.72
N GLY A 490 10.40 -17.91 -19.24
CA GLY A 490 11.47 -17.24 -19.95
C GLY A 490 11.30 -15.71 -20.07
N LEU A 491 10.34 -15.12 -19.39
CA LEU A 491 10.06 -13.68 -19.46
C LEU A 491 11.15 -12.87 -18.77
N MET A 492 11.61 -11.81 -19.41
CA MET A 492 12.64 -10.93 -18.89
C MET A 492 12.03 -9.96 -17.87
N GLU A 493 12.60 -9.91 -16.67
CA GLU A 493 12.01 -9.20 -15.53
C GLU A 493 12.91 -8.09 -14.98
N ILE A 494 14.22 -8.10 -15.30
CA ILE A 494 15.17 -7.07 -14.88
C ILE A 494 16.09 -6.73 -16.03
N VAL A 495 16.33 -5.45 -16.27
CA VAL A 495 17.34 -4.93 -17.18
C VAL A 495 18.33 -4.02 -16.45
N GLU A 496 19.59 -4.08 -16.87
CA GLU A 496 20.68 -3.24 -16.38
C GLU A 496 21.51 -2.71 -17.54
N VAL A 497 21.87 -1.41 -17.51
CA VAL A 497 22.80 -0.84 -18.49
C VAL A 497 24.23 -1.08 -18.03
N ALA A 498 25.03 -1.74 -18.88
CA ALA A 498 26.44 -1.99 -18.59
C ALA A 498 27.21 -0.67 -18.39
N ASN A 499 28.16 -0.69 -17.45
CA ASN A 499 29.03 0.46 -17.13
C ASN A 499 28.32 1.72 -16.60
N HIS A 500 27.03 1.66 -16.25
CA HIS A 500 26.33 2.73 -15.57
C HIS A 500 26.42 2.55 -14.04
N PRO A 501 26.57 3.62 -13.24
CA PRO A 501 26.67 3.50 -11.76
C PRO A 501 25.51 2.76 -11.13
N TRP A 502 24.30 3.05 -11.56
CA TRP A 502 23.05 2.38 -11.22
C TRP A 502 22.01 2.67 -12.29
N PHE A 503 21.80 1.75 -13.22
CA PHE A 503 20.66 1.80 -14.14
C PHE A 503 20.00 0.44 -14.10
N VAL A 504 18.99 0.33 -13.26
CA VAL A 504 18.24 -0.91 -13.03
C VAL A 504 16.78 -0.64 -13.31
N ALA A 505 16.14 -1.53 -14.06
CA ALA A 505 14.69 -1.44 -14.24
C ALA A 505 14.06 -2.83 -14.17
N VAL A 506 12.87 -2.91 -13.59
CA VAL A 506 12.19 -4.16 -13.26
C VAL A 506 10.74 -4.18 -13.74
N GLN A 507 10.26 -5.34 -14.20
CA GLN A 507 8.88 -5.49 -14.66
C GLN A 507 7.89 -5.67 -13.50
N PHE A 508 8.35 -6.17 -12.37
CA PHE A 508 7.58 -6.33 -11.14
C PHE A 508 7.52 -5.03 -10.33
N HIS A 509 6.81 -5.06 -9.21
CA HIS A 509 6.58 -3.95 -8.28
C HIS A 509 7.27 -4.20 -6.93
N PRO A 510 8.57 -3.88 -6.79
CA PRO A 510 9.32 -4.13 -5.55
C PRO A 510 8.84 -3.26 -4.38
N GLU A 511 8.18 -2.14 -4.67
CA GLU A 511 7.60 -1.25 -3.66
C GLU A 511 6.61 -1.95 -2.75
N PHE A 512 5.86 -2.92 -3.25
CA PHE A 512 4.85 -3.64 -2.45
C PHE A 512 5.47 -4.54 -1.36
N LYS A 513 6.74 -4.90 -1.50
CA LYS A 513 7.44 -5.75 -0.53
C LYS A 513 8.40 -4.99 0.38
N SER A 514 8.52 -3.69 0.23
CA SER A 514 9.34 -2.87 1.11
C SER A 514 8.68 -2.67 2.48
N ARG A 515 9.48 -2.74 3.55
CA ARG A 515 9.06 -2.57 4.94
C ARG A 515 9.97 -1.56 5.63
N PRO A 516 9.50 -0.82 6.65
CA PRO A 516 10.33 0.19 7.32
C PRO A 516 11.53 -0.41 8.06
N ASP A 517 11.38 -1.63 8.56
CA ASP A 517 12.43 -2.38 9.25
C ASP A 517 13.13 -3.42 8.34
N ASN A 518 12.73 -3.51 7.06
CA ASN A 518 13.31 -4.40 6.05
C ASN A 518 13.09 -3.81 4.65
N ALA A 519 13.81 -2.72 4.35
CA ALA A 519 13.71 -2.03 3.07
C ALA A 519 14.05 -2.96 1.89
N HIS A 520 13.31 -2.81 0.79
CA HIS A 520 13.51 -3.66 -0.38
C HIS A 520 14.93 -3.46 -0.99
N PRO A 521 15.67 -4.55 -1.30
CA PRO A 521 17.08 -4.47 -1.69
C PRO A 521 17.36 -3.57 -2.90
N LEU A 522 16.49 -3.55 -3.91
CA LEU A 522 16.69 -2.71 -5.10
C LEU A 522 16.48 -1.22 -4.80
N PHE A 523 15.54 -0.88 -3.94
CA PHE A 523 15.37 0.50 -3.48
C PHE A 523 16.56 0.93 -2.62
N THR A 524 17.05 0.03 -1.75
CA THR A 524 18.24 0.30 -0.92
C THR A 524 19.48 0.57 -1.78
N GLY A 525 19.70 -0.24 -2.83
CA GLY A 525 20.80 -0.04 -3.77
C GLY A 525 20.67 1.24 -4.60
N PHE A 526 19.45 1.57 -5.02
CA PHE A 526 19.17 2.82 -5.73
C PHE A 526 19.49 4.05 -4.88
N ILE A 527 19.02 4.08 -3.62
CA ILE A 527 19.32 5.21 -2.70
C ILE A 527 20.80 5.24 -2.33
N GLU A 528 21.48 4.08 -2.14
CA GLU A 528 22.93 4.06 -1.95
C GLU A 528 23.67 4.72 -3.11
N ALA A 529 23.26 4.44 -4.34
CA ALA A 529 23.84 5.05 -5.54
C ALA A 529 23.54 6.56 -5.64
N ALA A 530 22.30 6.97 -5.31
CA ALA A 530 21.90 8.38 -5.32
C ALA A 530 22.69 9.22 -4.27
N VAL A 531 22.84 8.71 -3.05
CA VAL A 531 23.66 9.36 -2.01
C VAL A 531 25.13 9.47 -2.44
N LYS A 532 25.67 8.46 -3.11
CA LYS A 532 27.04 8.53 -3.68
C LYS A 532 27.15 9.54 -4.82
N TYR A 533 26.10 9.70 -5.60
CA TYR A 533 26.05 10.69 -6.68
C TYR A 533 26.02 12.11 -6.09
N ALA A 534 25.13 12.38 -5.13
CA ALA A 534 25.05 13.64 -4.40
C ALA A 534 26.41 14.07 -3.81
N SER A 535 27.12 13.15 -3.14
CA SER A 535 28.42 13.42 -2.50
C SER A 535 29.57 13.68 -3.47
N LYS A 536 29.41 13.48 -4.77
CA LYS A 536 30.40 13.83 -5.80
C LYS A 536 30.19 15.23 -6.37
N ALA A 537 28.97 15.76 -6.22
CA ALA A 537 28.59 17.07 -6.71
C ALA A 537 28.97 18.20 -5.69
N GLU A 538 29.18 17.86 -4.42
CA GLU A 538 29.80 18.73 -3.39
C GLU A 538 31.33 18.76 -3.54
#